data_4901ecdf24f85cada5b5f783bf18d8e0
#
_entry.id   4901ecdf24f85cada5b5f783bf18d8e0
#
_cell.length_a   1.000
_cell.length_b   1.000
_cell.length_c   1.000
_cell.angle_alpha   90.00
_cell.angle_beta   90.00
_cell.angle_gamma   90.00
#
_symmetry.space_group_name_H-M   'P 1'
#
loop_
_entity.id
_entity.type
_entity.pdbx_description
1 polymer ?
#
loop_
_entity_poly.entity_id
_entity_poly.type
_entity_poly.pdbx_seq_one_letter_code
_entity_poly.pdbx_strand_id
1 'polypeptide(L)'
;MNKIDSKLGRAALFSFLKEKSPLGPLKILANHIGYFFQIPMPMFKPYVVFGAQANKKVLVTERDKVLWRNTDPVTDLLGQGVLIVDGDEHDHYRKLMEPSLHASRLPEYTASMISQTDRVSSQWRDGEIVDMLVESRKIALLIIMDTLFSKDVWDDLDKIWKPVLKSIQYISPGAWILWRKIPRFGFRKPLKELDDYLFGIIEERRKKKDWKVESGKSDLLQHLIDAGLSDKVIRDQMLTMLIAGHDTSTALLAWTFALLGQHPEIHQQVVNEIDKTNDLERVPLLDNVIKESLRLYPPIHIGNRRIAQEMDFDGNKIPKDERLFYSIYLTHRDENVWENAQSFCPERFSSGKKPAGLSYVPFGGGPRVCIGATFGQVEARVVLSYLLKKFMFEFTNHKIHPHMGATLEPRPGVMMKVKRRKLSVNSNQYKEIK
;
A
#
# COMPACT_ATOMS: atom_id res chain seq x y z
N MET A 1 -14.78 -1.03 30.02
CA MET A 1 -15.01 -1.48 28.62
C MET A 1 -16.51 -1.62 28.37
N ASN A 2 -17.08 -0.84 27.48
CA ASN A 2 -18.47 -0.98 27.09
C ASN A 2 -18.65 -2.35 26.41
N LYS A 3 -19.54 -3.19 26.94
CA LYS A 3 -19.79 -4.53 26.39
C LYS A 3 -20.61 -4.43 25.10
N ILE A 4 -20.24 -5.22 24.12
CA ILE A 4 -21.05 -5.43 22.91
C ILE A 4 -22.29 -6.20 23.34
N ASP A 5 -23.45 -5.54 23.35
CA ASP A 5 -24.71 -6.19 23.62
C ASP A 5 -25.18 -7.05 22.42
N SER A 6 -26.23 -7.85 22.64
CA SER A 6 -26.73 -8.76 21.61
C SER A 6 -27.33 -8.03 20.39
N LYS A 7 -27.82 -6.79 20.57
CA LYS A 7 -28.40 -5.96 19.51
C LYS A 7 -27.31 -5.41 18.62
N LEU A 8 -26.24 -4.85 19.22
CA LEU A 8 -25.09 -4.34 18.52
C LEU A 8 -24.33 -5.45 17.77
N GLY A 9 -24.16 -6.61 18.41
CA GLY A 9 -23.55 -7.79 17.80
C GLY A 9 -24.32 -8.28 16.57
N ARG A 10 -25.67 -8.31 16.62
CA ARG A 10 -26.51 -8.66 15.46
C ARG A 10 -26.40 -7.62 14.34
N ALA A 11 -26.39 -6.33 14.66
CA ALA A 11 -26.22 -5.26 13.68
C ALA A 11 -24.87 -5.36 12.95
N ALA A 12 -23.79 -5.61 13.69
CA ALA A 12 -22.47 -5.83 13.13
C ALA A 12 -22.42 -7.09 12.23
N LEU A 13 -23.01 -8.19 12.67
CA LEU A 13 -23.08 -9.42 11.86
C LEU A 13 -23.91 -9.22 10.59
N PHE A 14 -25.03 -8.53 10.67
CA PHE A 14 -25.87 -8.22 9.50
C PHE A 14 -25.12 -7.35 8.49
N SER A 15 -24.38 -6.31 8.95
CA SER A 15 -23.54 -5.48 8.10
C SER A 15 -22.43 -6.32 7.41
N PHE A 16 -21.80 -7.22 8.16
CA PHE A 16 -20.80 -8.13 7.59
C PHE A 16 -21.37 -9.02 6.47
N LEU A 17 -22.54 -9.60 6.69
CA LEU A 17 -23.18 -10.47 5.70
C LEU A 17 -23.63 -9.69 4.46
N LYS A 18 -24.12 -8.46 4.64
CA LYS A 18 -24.56 -7.57 3.56
C LYS A 18 -23.40 -7.04 2.73
N GLU A 19 -22.37 -6.54 3.40
CA GLU A 19 -21.25 -5.86 2.75
C GLU A 19 -20.11 -6.83 2.38
N LYS A 20 -20.14 -8.06 2.92
CA LYS A 20 -19.06 -9.05 2.80
C LYS A 20 -17.67 -8.48 3.15
N SER A 21 -17.66 -7.52 4.09
CA SER A 21 -16.49 -6.77 4.51
C SER A 21 -16.53 -6.51 6.01
N PRO A 22 -15.41 -6.67 6.73
CA PRO A 22 -15.29 -6.31 8.14
C PRO A 22 -15.39 -4.80 8.42
N LEU A 23 -15.30 -3.95 7.40
CA LEU A 23 -15.31 -2.48 7.57
C LEU A 23 -16.65 -1.96 8.11
N GLY A 24 -17.78 -2.51 7.65
CA GLY A 24 -19.09 -2.15 8.15
C GLY A 24 -19.25 -2.45 9.65
N PRO A 25 -19.03 -3.69 10.10
CA PRO A 25 -18.94 -4.02 11.52
C PRO A 25 -18.02 -3.12 12.33
N LEU A 26 -16.80 -2.85 11.85
CA LEU A 26 -15.87 -1.97 12.55
C LEU A 26 -16.42 -0.56 12.74
N LYS A 27 -17.05 0.02 11.72
CA LYS A 27 -17.72 1.33 11.82
C LYS A 27 -18.85 1.32 12.85
N ILE A 28 -19.73 0.30 12.80
CA ILE A 28 -20.85 0.15 13.75
C ILE A 28 -20.33 0.09 15.16
N LEU A 29 -19.32 -0.73 15.43
CA LEU A 29 -18.73 -0.87 16.76
C LEU A 29 -18.06 0.44 17.21
N ALA A 30 -17.28 1.09 16.36
CA ALA A 30 -16.64 2.36 16.67
C ALA A 30 -17.64 3.47 17.03
N ASN A 31 -18.71 3.60 16.28
CA ASN A 31 -19.73 4.63 16.50
C ASN A 31 -20.53 4.43 17.81
N HIS A 32 -20.69 3.17 18.27
CA HIS A 32 -21.47 2.88 19.49
C HIS A 32 -20.61 2.74 20.74
N ILE A 33 -19.37 2.28 20.62
CA ILE A 33 -18.50 1.97 21.75
C ILE A 33 -17.45 3.07 21.98
N GLY A 34 -16.97 3.70 20.88
CA GLY A 34 -15.92 4.69 20.91
C GLY A 34 -14.55 4.15 20.51
N TYR A 35 -13.48 4.85 20.92
CA TYR A 35 -12.11 4.69 20.43
C TYR A 35 -11.39 3.40 20.87
N PHE A 36 -11.99 2.60 21.74
CA PHE A 36 -11.41 1.37 22.28
C PHE A 36 -12.49 0.29 22.43
N PHE A 37 -12.29 -0.86 21.81
CA PHE A 37 -13.16 -2.02 21.96
C PHE A 37 -12.43 -3.33 21.65
N GLN A 38 -13.00 -4.47 22.06
CA GLN A 38 -12.53 -5.80 21.71
C GLN A 38 -13.52 -6.48 20.77
N ILE A 39 -13.04 -7.11 19.70
CA ILE A 39 -13.88 -7.88 18.79
C ILE A 39 -14.18 -9.25 19.43
N PRO A 40 -15.44 -9.58 19.72
CA PRO A 40 -15.79 -10.80 20.45
C PRO A 40 -15.93 -12.01 19.51
N MET A 41 -14.88 -12.34 18.75
CA MET A 41 -14.90 -13.55 17.91
C MET A 41 -14.39 -14.77 18.70
N PRO A 42 -14.95 -15.96 18.48
CA PRO A 42 -14.38 -17.18 19.03
C PRO A 42 -12.93 -17.35 18.59
N MET A 43 -12.03 -17.68 19.52
CA MET A 43 -10.60 -17.94 19.28
C MET A 43 -9.77 -16.75 18.76
N PHE A 44 -10.40 -15.61 18.41
CA PHE A 44 -9.71 -14.43 17.88
C PHE A 44 -10.36 -13.16 18.43
N LYS A 45 -9.80 -12.60 19.49
CA LYS A 45 -10.37 -11.47 20.25
C LYS A 45 -9.42 -10.26 20.24
N PRO A 46 -9.09 -9.68 19.09
CA PRO A 46 -8.20 -8.55 19.05
C PRO A 46 -8.84 -7.33 19.70
N TYR A 47 -8.04 -6.56 20.41
CA TYR A 47 -8.38 -5.21 20.80
C TYR A 47 -8.25 -4.27 19.60
N VAL A 48 -9.16 -3.32 19.48
CA VAL A 48 -9.16 -2.31 18.42
C VAL A 48 -9.10 -0.94 19.07
N VAL A 49 -8.15 -0.12 18.58
CA VAL A 49 -8.02 1.28 18.96
C VAL A 49 -7.96 2.14 17.70
N PHE A 50 -8.38 3.38 17.78
CA PHE A 50 -8.22 4.35 16.69
C PHE A 50 -8.19 5.78 17.23
N GLY A 51 -7.95 6.77 16.33
CA GLY A 51 -7.82 8.18 16.68
C GLY A 51 -6.36 8.58 16.95
N ALA A 52 -6.11 9.91 16.94
CA ALA A 52 -4.78 10.48 17.01
C ALA A 52 -4.01 10.09 18.28
N GLN A 53 -4.70 10.03 19.44
CA GLN A 53 -4.09 9.68 20.72
C GLN A 53 -3.67 8.21 20.77
N ALA A 54 -4.55 7.31 20.32
CA ALA A 54 -4.24 5.89 20.23
C ALA A 54 -3.06 5.63 19.29
N ASN A 55 -3.05 6.28 18.12
CA ASN A 55 -1.93 6.19 17.18
C ASN A 55 -0.63 6.72 17.80
N LYS A 56 -0.66 7.85 18.52
CA LYS A 56 0.50 8.40 19.21
C LYS A 56 1.06 7.39 20.21
N LYS A 57 0.18 6.75 20.98
CA LYS A 57 0.55 5.77 21.99
C LYS A 57 1.22 4.54 21.37
N VAL A 58 0.58 3.93 20.38
CA VAL A 58 1.06 2.69 19.74
C VAL A 58 2.31 2.91 18.88
N LEU A 59 2.39 4.05 18.17
CA LEU A 59 3.43 4.28 17.17
C LEU A 59 4.66 5.04 17.72
N VAL A 60 4.50 5.79 18.82
CA VAL A 60 5.54 6.69 19.31
C VAL A 60 5.84 6.49 20.78
N THR A 61 4.87 6.78 21.68
CA THR A 61 5.18 6.93 23.12
C THR A 61 5.35 5.60 23.86
N GLU A 62 4.64 4.54 23.45
CA GLU A 62 4.74 3.20 24.04
C GLU A 62 5.09 2.13 23.00
N ARG A 63 5.80 2.53 21.96
CA ARG A 63 6.20 1.65 20.86
C ARG A 63 6.99 0.40 21.30
N ASP A 64 7.75 0.53 22.37
CA ASP A 64 8.58 -0.56 22.91
C ASP A 64 7.76 -1.63 23.64
N LYS A 65 6.48 -1.32 23.92
CA LYS A 65 5.53 -2.27 24.49
C LYS A 65 4.81 -3.12 23.44
N VAL A 66 5.10 -2.90 22.15
CA VAL A 66 4.44 -3.60 21.04
C VAL A 66 5.45 -4.23 20.09
N LEU A 67 5.12 -5.39 19.54
CA LEU A 67 5.92 -6.13 18.58
C LEU A 67 5.16 -6.25 17.25
N TRP A 68 5.93 -6.21 16.16
CA TRP A 68 5.41 -6.51 14.80
C TRP A 68 5.31 -8.00 14.57
N ARG A 69 6.36 -8.72 14.96
CA ARG A 69 6.45 -10.16 14.74
C ARG A 69 5.32 -10.87 15.48
N ASN A 70 4.53 -11.57 14.70
CA ASN A 70 3.39 -12.34 15.18
C ASN A 70 3.46 -13.76 14.64
N THR A 71 2.54 -14.60 15.09
CA THR A 71 2.44 -15.97 14.61
C THR A 71 1.38 -16.07 13.51
N ASP A 72 1.55 -15.36 12.41
CA ASP A 72 0.60 -15.33 11.30
C ASP A 72 1.32 -15.56 9.95
N PRO A 73 0.55 -15.76 8.86
CA PRO A 73 1.11 -16.05 7.55
C PRO A 73 2.07 -15.01 6.98
N VAL A 74 1.94 -13.76 7.43
CA VAL A 74 2.86 -12.70 7.01
C VAL A 74 4.26 -13.03 7.50
N THR A 75 4.40 -13.43 8.78
CA THR A 75 5.67 -13.85 9.37
C THR A 75 6.23 -15.09 8.68
N ASP A 76 5.37 -16.08 8.39
CA ASP A 76 5.80 -17.31 7.72
C ASP A 76 6.33 -17.04 6.31
N LEU A 77 5.70 -16.12 5.56
CA LEU A 77 6.08 -15.79 4.19
C LEU A 77 7.32 -14.91 4.10
N LEU A 78 7.40 -13.86 4.93
CA LEU A 78 8.43 -12.82 4.83
C LEU A 78 9.70 -13.14 5.66
N GLY A 79 9.69 -14.20 6.47
CA GLY A 79 10.88 -14.73 7.15
C GLY A 79 11.57 -13.72 8.06
N GLN A 80 12.69 -13.15 7.61
CA GLN A 80 13.47 -12.11 8.29
C GLN A 80 13.33 -10.73 7.60
N GLY A 81 12.27 -10.52 6.82
CA GLY A 81 12.03 -9.24 6.15
C GLY A 81 11.87 -8.07 7.13
N VAL A 82 12.35 -6.89 6.75
CA VAL A 82 12.36 -5.67 7.57
C VAL A 82 10.99 -5.30 8.15
N LEU A 83 9.91 -5.66 7.47
CA LEU A 83 8.54 -5.39 7.92
C LEU A 83 8.17 -6.10 9.22
N ILE A 84 8.71 -7.31 9.46
CA ILE A 84 8.24 -8.21 10.52
C ILE A 84 9.26 -8.51 11.60
N VAL A 85 10.49 -8.09 11.45
CA VAL A 85 11.50 -8.17 12.51
C VAL A 85 11.39 -7.00 13.48
N ASP A 86 11.84 -7.15 14.72
CA ASP A 86 11.75 -6.15 15.78
C ASP A 86 13.14 -5.75 16.31
N GLY A 87 13.22 -4.63 17.04
CA GLY A 87 14.43 -4.16 17.72
C GLY A 87 15.59 -3.87 16.76
N ASP A 88 16.81 -4.20 17.22
CA ASP A 88 18.07 -3.91 16.52
C ASP A 88 18.13 -4.55 15.12
N GLU A 89 17.51 -5.72 14.95
CA GLU A 89 17.46 -6.39 13.64
C GLU A 89 16.67 -5.56 12.61
N HIS A 90 15.54 -4.98 13.01
CA HIS A 90 14.80 -4.05 12.17
C HIS A 90 15.62 -2.82 11.82
N ASP A 91 16.24 -2.19 12.81
CA ASP A 91 16.98 -0.95 12.61
C ASP A 91 18.20 -1.19 11.71
N HIS A 92 18.86 -2.34 11.85
CA HIS A 92 19.93 -2.76 10.96
C HIS A 92 19.48 -2.89 9.50
N TYR A 93 18.43 -3.68 9.21
CA TYR A 93 17.95 -3.85 7.85
C TYR A 93 17.40 -2.54 7.27
N ARG A 94 16.69 -1.76 8.07
CA ARG A 94 16.20 -0.45 7.64
C ARG A 94 17.34 0.46 7.19
N LYS A 95 18.41 0.56 7.97
CA LYS A 95 19.60 1.35 7.64
C LYS A 95 20.27 0.90 6.36
N LEU A 96 20.31 -0.39 6.08
CA LEU A 96 20.87 -0.93 4.82
C LEU A 96 20.01 -0.54 3.60
N MET A 97 18.70 -0.40 3.76
CA MET A 97 17.77 -0.12 2.65
C MET A 97 17.58 1.38 2.39
N GLU A 98 17.72 2.23 3.41
CA GLU A 98 17.47 3.67 3.30
C GLU A 98 18.19 4.35 2.14
N PRO A 99 19.46 4.07 1.81
CA PRO A 99 20.15 4.71 0.67
C PRO A 99 19.43 4.50 -0.66
N SER A 100 18.85 3.31 -0.89
CA SER A 100 18.13 3.00 -2.14
C SER A 100 16.77 3.67 -2.25
N LEU A 101 16.18 4.12 -1.14
CA LEU A 101 14.87 4.75 -1.09
C LEU A 101 14.95 6.25 -0.77
N HIS A 102 16.18 6.78 -0.68
CA HIS A 102 16.41 8.18 -0.37
C HIS A 102 15.95 9.11 -1.50
N ALA A 103 15.50 10.31 -1.14
CA ALA A 103 14.96 11.28 -2.08
C ALA A 103 15.93 11.65 -3.24
N SER A 104 17.23 11.57 -3.01
CA SER A 104 18.26 11.81 -4.06
C SER A 104 18.26 10.79 -5.20
N ARG A 105 17.55 9.65 -5.05
CA ARG A 105 17.38 8.62 -6.08
C ARG A 105 16.14 8.84 -6.94
N LEU A 106 15.21 9.68 -6.50
CA LEU A 106 13.91 9.87 -7.16
C LEU A 106 14.01 10.28 -8.64
N PRO A 107 14.94 11.17 -9.07
CA PRO A 107 15.04 11.52 -10.49
C PRO A 107 15.34 10.32 -11.40
N GLU A 108 16.16 9.36 -10.92
CA GLU A 108 16.46 8.14 -11.66
C GLU A 108 15.22 7.24 -11.74
N TYR A 109 14.49 7.13 -10.63
CA TYR A 109 13.28 6.32 -10.54
C TYR A 109 12.11 6.90 -11.33
N THR A 110 12.02 8.22 -11.44
CA THR A 110 10.98 8.90 -12.25
C THR A 110 11.07 8.49 -13.72
N ALA A 111 12.26 8.40 -14.28
CA ALA A 111 12.44 7.94 -15.66
C ALA A 111 11.96 6.49 -15.84
N SER A 112 12.30 5.59 -14.90
CA SER A 112 11.79 4.22 -14.89
C SER A 112 10.28 4.16 -14.73
N MET A 113 9.70 4.93 -13.79
CA MET A 113 8.25 4.99 -13.58
C MET A 113 7.50 5.39 -14.85
N ILE A 114 8.00 6.41 -15.57
CA ILE A 114 7.44 6.84 -16.86
C ILE A 114 7.57 5.73 -17.90
N SER A 115 8.75 5.15 -18.04
CA SER A 115 9.03 4.10 -19.03
C SER A 115 8.15 2.88 -18.84
N GLN A 116 8.03 2.35 -17.60
CA GLN A 116 7.22 1.18 -17.32
C GLN A 116 5.72 1.48 -17.46
N THR A 117 5.28 2.69 -17.10
CA THR A 117 3.90 3.14 -17.30
C THR A 117 3.57 3.25 -18.79
N ASP A 118 4.49 3.80 -19.60
CA ASP A 118 4.31 3.88 -21.05
C ASP A 118 4.20 2.50 -21.67
N ARG A 119 5.09 1.59 -21.29
CA ARG A 119 5.16 0.22 -21.79
C ARG A 119 3.83 -0.53 -21.60
N VAL A 120 3.21 -0.41 -20.43
CA VAL A 120 1.89 -0.98 -20.14
C VAL A 120 0.80 -0.26 -20.93
N SER A 121 0.73 1.06 -20.83
CA SER A 121 -0.37 1.85 -21.42
C SER A 121 -0.31 1.92 -22.95
N SER A 122 0.85 1.65 -23.55
CA SER A 122 0.98 1.58 -25.02
C SER A 122 0.25 0.38 -25.63
N GLN A 123 -0.07 -0.65 -24.83
CA GLN A 123 -0.85 -1.79 -25.25
C GLN A 123 -2.36 -1.49 -25.35
N TRP A 124 -2.82 -0.39 -24.75
CA TRP A 124 -4.24 -0.05 -24.73
C TRP A 124 -4.71 0.50 -26.09
N ARG A 125 -5.92 0.11 -26.50
CA ARG A 125 -6.56 0.55 -27.73
C ARG A 125 -7.59 1.65 -27.46
N ASP A 126 -7.76 2.56 -28.37
CA ASP A 126 -8.78 3.60 -28.27
C ASP A 126 -10.19 2.99 -28.18
N GLY A 127 -10.94 3.38 -27.14
CA GLY A 127 -12.27 2.87 -26.85
C GLY A 127 -12.31 1.56 -26.07
N GLU A 128 -11.15 0.96 -25.77
CA GLU A 128 -11.06 -0.23 -24.93
C GLU A 128 -11.47 0.08 -23.48
N ILE A 129 -12.08 -0.91 -22.82
CA ILE A 129 -12.35 -0.86 -21.39
C ILE A 129 -11.25 -1.67 -20.67
N VAL A 130 -10.47 -0.98 -19.85
CA VAL A 130 -9.40 -1.58 -19.04
C VAL A 130 -9.77 -1.57 -17.55
N ASP A 131 -9.34 -2.57 -16.82
CA ASP A 131 -9.45 -2.58 -15.36
C ASP A 131 -8.20 -1.93 -14.74
N MET A 132 -8.34 -0.69 -14.25
CA MET A 132 -7.23 0.05 -13.66
C MET A 132 -6.66 -0.62 -12.40
N LEU A 133 -7.38 -1.51 -11.73
CA LEU A 133 -6.79 -2.34 -10.66
C LEU A 133 -5.75 -3.33 -11.22
N VAL A 134 -6.07 -3.96 -12.37
CA VAL A 134 -5.15 -4.91 -13.04
C VAL A 134 -3.98 -4.15 -13.67
N GLU A 135 -4.24 -3.05 -14.37
CA GLU A 135 -3.20 -2.27 -15.03
C GLU A 135 -2.25 -1.61 -14.01
N SER A 136 -2.77 -1.10 -12.89
CA SER A 136 -1.93 -0.59 -11.79
C SER A 136 -1.04 -1.67 -11.17
N ARG A 137 -1.52 -2.92 -11.09
CA ARG A 137 -0.69 -4.04 -10.64
C ARG A 137 0.48 -4.33 -11.56
N LYS A 138 0.25 -4.31 -12.89
CA LYS A 138 1.33 -4.49 -13.86
C LYS A 138 2.36 -3.37 -13.74
N ILE A 139 1.90 -2.13 -13.71
CA ILE A 139 2.75 -0.94 -13.59
C ILE A 139 3.59 -0.99 -12.31
N ALA A 140 2.97 -1.20 -11.15
CA ALA A 140 3.66 -1.25 -9.86
C ALA A 140 4.68 -2.41 -9.79
N LEU A 141 4.35 -3.59 -10.35
CA LEU A 141 5.27 -4.71 -10.39
C LEU A 141 6.51 -4.39 -11.22
N LEU A 142 6.33 -3.84 -12.41
CA LEU A 142 7.43 -3.47 -13.30
C LEU A 142 8.31 -2.38 -12.66
N ILE A 143 7.69 -1.34 -12.08
CA ILE A 143 8.42 -0.25 -11.43
C ILE A 143 9.27 -0.78 -10.27
N ILE A 144 8.70 -1.59 -9.36
CA ILE A 144 9.43 -2.07 -8.18
C ILE A 144 10.60 -3.00 -8.56
N MET A 145 10.39 -3.86 -9.56
CA MET A 145 11.43 -4.78 -10.03
C MET A 145 12.56 -4.04 -10.74
N ASP A 146 12.24 -3.04 -11.53
CA ASP A 146 13.22 -2.23 -12.26
C ASP A 146 13.99 -1.31 -11.29
N THR A 147 13.29 -0.54 -10.44
CA THR A 147 13.93 0.48 -9.60
C THR A 147 14.74 -0.08 -8.43
N LEU A 148 14.27 -1.14 -7.77
CA LEU A 148 14.92 -1.65 -6.57
C LEU A 148 15.86 -2.82 -6.84
N PHE A 149 15.65 -3.57 -7.91
CA PHE A 149 16.45 -4.76 -8.22
C PHE A 149 17.11 -4.69 -9.59
N SER A 150 16.91 -3.60 -10.34
CA SER A 150 17.39 -3.42 -11.72
C SER A 150 17.14 -4.65 -12.58
N LYS A 151 15.93 -5.20 -12.46
CA LYS A 151 15.48 -6.37 -13.21
C LYS A 151 14.28 -6.01 -14.06
N ASP A 152 14.45 -5.94 -15.38
CA ASP A 152 13.34 -5.93 -16.31
C ASP A 152 12.65 -7.29 -16.31
N VAL A 153 11.36 -7.29 -15.99
CA VAL A 153 10.55 -8.51 -15.89
C VAL A 153 9.40 -8.54 -16.89
N TRP A 154 9.45 -7.69 -17.91
CA TRP A 154 8.38 -7.64 -18.91
C TRP A 154 8.14 -8.97 -19.60
N ASP A 155 9.18 -9.62 -20.07
CA ASP A 155 9.09 -10.92 -20.76
C ASP A 155 8.81 -12.09 -19.79
N ASP A 156 9.05 -11.87 -18.50
CA ASP A 156 8.77 -12.84 -17.44
C ASP A 156 7.42 -12.55 -16.72
N LEU A 157 6.68 -11.52 -17.12
CA LEU A 157 5.47 -11.07 -16.42
C LEU A 157 4.47 -12.22 -16.23
N ASP A 158 4.22 -13.01 -17.26
CA ASP A 158 3.30 -14.16 -17.18
C ASP A 158 3.77 -15.24 -16.20
N LYS A 159 5.09 -15.40 -16.03
CA LYS A 159 5.68 -16.39 -15.11
C LYS A 159 5.52 -15.95 -13.64
N ILE A 160 5.77 -14.65 -13.36
CA ILE A 160 5.78 -14.15 -11.98
C ILE A 160 4.42 -13.62 -11.52
N TRP A 161 3.51 -13.28 -12.43
CA TRP A 161 2.20 -12.70 -12.15
C TRP A 161 1.39 -13.51 -11.14
N LYS A 162 1.14 -14.79 -11.48
CA LYS A 162 0.37 -15.69 -10.61
C LYS A 162 1.08 -15.96 -9.28
N PRO A 163 2.39 -16.25 -9.22
CA PRO A 163 3.16 -16.34 -7.97
C PRO A 163 3.04 -15.10 -7.07
N VAL A 164 3.20 -13.89 -7.60
CA VAL A 164 3.08 -12.64 -6.84
C VAL A 164 1.66 -12.49 -6.27
N LEU A 165 0.62 -12.65 -7.09
CA LEU A 165 -0.76 -12.57 -6.61
C LEU A 165 -1.09 -13.63 -5.56
N LYS A 166 -0.51 -14.83 -5.69
CA LYS A 166 -0.68 -15.90 -4.68
C LYS A 166 0.03 -15.57 -3.37
N SER A 167 1.17 -14.92 -3.40
CA SER A 167 1.85 -14.49 -2.17
C SER A 167 1.02 -13.43 -1.42
N ILE A 168 0.44 -12.46 -2.12
CA ILE A 168 -0.48 -11.47 -1.56
C ILE A 168 -1.74 -12.15 -1.00
N GLN A 169 -2.34 -13.07 -1.74
CA GLN A 169 -3.49 -13.84 -1.27
C GLN A 169 -3.16 -14.68 -0.04
N TYR A 170 -1.94 -15.22 0.06
CA TYR A 170 -1.49 -16.02 1.19
C TYR A 170 -1.49 -15.23 2.50
N ILE A 171 -1.13 -13.97 2.50
CA ILE A 171 -1.12 -13.09 3.68
C ILE A 171 -2.45 -12.40 3.94
N SER A 172 -3.36 -12.40 2.97
CA SER A 172 -4.68 -11.75 3.11
C SER A 172 -5.52 -12.40 4.21
N PRO A 173 -6.37 -11.62 4.91
CA PRO A 173 -7.30 -12.14 5.90
C PRO A 173 -8.14 -13.29 5.34
N GLY A 174 -8.29 -14.34 6.11
CA GLY A 174 -9.02 -15.54 5.68
C GLY A 174 -9.31 -16.49 6.85
N ALA A 175 -9.70 -17.72 6.54
CA ALA A 175 -10.07 -18.73 7.54
C ALA A 175 -8.94 -19.05 8.55
N TRP A 176 -7.68 -18.78 8.23
CA TRP A 176 -6.53 -18.90 9.13
C TRP A 176 -6.63 -17.99 10.36
N ILE A 177 -7.43 -16.93 10.32
CA ILE A 177 -7.69 -16.07 11.48
C ILE A 177 -8.38 -16.87 12.60
N LEU A 178 -9.30 -17.75 12.22
CA LEU A 178 -10.04 -18.59 13.16
C LEU A 178 -9.31 -19.91 13.43
N TRP A 179 -8.64 -20.46 12.43
CA TRP A 179 -7.90 -21.70 12.55
C TRP A 179 -6.53 -21.59 11.84
N ARG A 180 -5.52 -21.25 12.62
CA ARG A 180 -4.16 -20.98 12.11
C ARG A 180 -3.55 -22.15 11.32
N LYS A 181 -3.83 -23.39 11.73
CA LYS A 181 -3.29 -24.61 11.10
C LYS A 181 -4.13 -25.10 9.91
N ILE A 182 -5.11 -24.31 9.45
CA ILE A 182 -5.92 -24.68 8.29
C ILE A 182 -5.01 -24.99 7.08
N PRO A 183 -5.18 -26.14 6.41
CA PRO A 183 -4.42 -26.45 5.21
C PRO A 183 -4.65 -25.40 4.11
N ARG A 184 -3.56 -24.91 3.51
CA ARG A 184 -3.60 -23.90 2.46
C ARG A 184 -3.23 -24.53 1.12
N PHE A 185 -4.21 -25.17 0.53
CA PHE A 185 -4.05 -25.81 -0.77
C PHE A 185 -3.82 -24.77 -1.88
N GLY A 186 -2.98 -25.12 -2.88
CA GLY A 186 -2.74 -24.28 -4.05
C GLY A 186 -1.75 -23.13 -3.86
N PHE A 187 -1.15 -22.95 -2.66
CA PHE A 187 -0.13 -21.93 -2.42
C PHE A 187 1.31 -22.44 -2.56
N ARG A 188 1.59 -23.68 -2.17
CA ARG A 188 2.96 -24.23 -2.10
C ARG A 188 3.75 -24.07 -3.41
N LYS A 189 3.14 -24.42 -4.54
CA LYS A 189 3.81 -24.38 -5.85
C LYS A 189 4.07 -22.92 -6.28
N PRO A 190 3.08 -22.01 -6.33
CA PRO A 190 3.34 -20.60 -6.70
C PRO A 190 4.34 -19.89 -5.79
N LEU A 191 4.30 -20.14 -4.47
CA LEU A 191 5.27 -19.54 -3.56
C LEU A 191 6.68 -20.03 -3.83
N LYS A 192 6.84 -21.34 -4.10
CA LYS A 192 8.14 -21.89 -4.51
C LYS A 192 8.62 -21.32 -5.83
N GLU A 193 7.75 -21.17 -6.82
CA GLU A 193 8.08 -20.56 -8.12
C GLU A 193 8.60 -19.13 -7.94
N LEU A 194 7.98 -18.33 -7.05
CA LEU A 194 8.45 -16.98 -6.72
C LEU A 194 9.80 -17.01 -6.00
N ASP A 195 9.98 -17.92 -5.05
CA ASP A 195 11.26 -18.08 -4.34
C ASP A 195 12.39 -18.45 -5.31
N ASP A 196 12.17 -19.46 -6.16
CA ASP A 196 13.14 -19.88 -7.17
C ASP A 196 13.52 -18.73 -8.12
N TYR A 197 12.54 -17.90 -8.48
CA TYR A 197 12.77 -16.70 -9.32
C TYR A 197 13.63 -15.65 -8.61
N LEU A 198 13.33 -15.33 -7.35
CA LEU A 198 14.10 -14.37 -6.56
C LEU A 198 15.53 -14.86 -6.28
N PHE A 199 15.69 -16.14 -5.95
CA PHE A 199 17.04 -16.73 -5.79
C PHE A 199 17.83 -16.70 -7.10
N GLY A 200 17.18 -16.92 -8.25
CA GLY A 200 17.80 -16.78 -9.57
C GLY A 200 18.36 -15.37 -9.82
N ILE A 201 17.61 -14.32 -9.43
CA ILE A 201 18.08 -12.93 -9.53
C ILE A 201 19.29 -12.69 -8.62
N ILE A 202 19.27 -13.19 -7.39
CA ILE A 202 20.40 -13.08 -6.44
C ILE A 202 21.64 -13.76 -7.00
N GLU A 203 21.52 -14.99 -7.52
CA GLU A 203 22.61 -15.74 -8.10
C GLU A 203 23.20 -15.04 -9.33
N GLU A 204 22.34 -14.53 -10.23
CA GLU A 204 22.76 -13.76 -11.41
C GLU A 204 23.56 -12.52 -10.98
N ARG A 205 23.09 -11.80 -9.95
CA ARG A 205 23.75 -10.60 -9.46
C ARG A 205 25.11 -10.89 -8.81
N ARG A 206 25.21 -11.95 -8.00
CA ARG A 206 26.49 -12.34 -7.37
C ARG A 206 27.58 -12.73 -8.38
N LYS A 207 27.20 -13.18 -9.57
CA LYS A 207 28.15 -13.47 -10.65
C LYS A 207 28.73 -12.22 -11.32
N LYS A 208 28.05 -11.06 -11.18
CA LYS A 208 28.48 -9.77 -11.75
C LYS A 208 29.25 -8.99 -10.68
N LYS A 209 30.58 -9.02 -10.70
CA LYS A 209 31.44 -8.23 -9.80
C LYS A 209 31.24 -6.74 -10.08
N ASP A 210 31.25 -5.93 -9.00
CA ASP A 210 31.19 -4.45 -9.05
C ASP A 210 30.00 -3.90 -9.84
N TRP A 211 28.86 -4.60 -9.80
CA TRP A 211 27.67 -4.18 -10.50
C TRP A 211 27.14 -2.83 -9.98
N LYS A 212 26.82 -1.93 -10.90
CA LYS A 212 26.22 -0.62 -10.62
C LYS A 212 25.19 -0.30 -11.69
N VAL A 213 24.19 0.52 -11.36
CA VAL A 213 23.31 1.14 -12.35
C VAL A 213 24.07 2.15 -13.19
N GLU A 214 23.50 2.60 -14.32
CA GLU A 214 24.15 3.56 -15.24
C GLU A 214 24.65 4.84 -14.53
N SER A 215 23.94 5.29 -13.47
CA SER A 215 24.37 6.42 -12.63
C SER A 215 25.63 6.15 -11.78
N GLY A 216 26.19 4.95 -11.82
CA GLY A 216 27.34 4.55 -10.99
C GLY A 216 26.97 4.23 -9.52
N LYS A 217 25.68 4.17 -9.16
CA LYS A 217 25.19 3.86 -7.82
C LYS A 217 24.77 2.38 -7.71
N SER A 218 24.67 1.86 -6.49
CA SER A 218 24.12 0.53 -6.22
C SER A 218 22.60 0.60 -6.04
N ASP A 219 21.87 -0.42 -6.51
CA ASP A 219 20.46 -0.61 -6.20
C ASP A 219 20.29 -1.31 -4.84
N LEU A 220 19.03 -1.55 -4.44
CA LEU A 220 18.75 -2.20 -3.15
C LEU A 220 19.35 -3.60 -3.06
N LEU A 221 19.23 -4.41 -4.12
CA LEU A 221 19.79 -5.76 -4.15
C LEU A 221 21.30 -5.75 -3.95
N GLN A 222 22.00 -4.82 -4.61
CA GLN A 222 23.45 -4.71 -4.46
C GLN A 222 23.85 -4.29 -3.05
N HIS A 223 23.14 -3.33 -2.43
CA HIS A 223 23.40 -2.97 -1.04
C HIS A 223 23.26 -4.15 -0.07
N LEU A 224 22.26 -5.01 -0.27
CA LEU A 224 22.07 -6.21 0.56
C LEU A 224 23.18 -7.26 0.35
N ILE A 225 23.66 -7.41 -0.89
CA ILE A 225 24.77 -8.31 -1.23
C ILE A 225 26.08 -7.78 -0.60
N ASP A 226 26.36 -6.48 -0.76
CA ASP A 226 27.58 -5.84 -0.26
C ASP A 226 27.63 -5.85 1.27
N ALA A 227 26.48 -5.84 1.94
CA ALA A 227 26.37 -6.03 3.39
C ALA A 227 26.70 -7.46 3.86
N GLY A 228 27.00 -8.40 2.97
CA GLY A 228 27.37 -9.78 3.30
C GLY A 228 26.22 -10.63 3.80
N LEU A 229 24.97 -10.25 3.54
CA LEU A 229 23.80 -11.02 3.96
C LEU A 229 23.71 -12.36 3.21
N SER A 230 23.17 -13.39 3.88
CA SER A 230 22.89 -14.67 3.24
C SER A 230 21.78 -14.54 2.20
N ASP A 231 21.81 -15.39 1.17
CA ASP A 231 20.80 -15.37 0.09
C ASP A 231 19.39 -15.53 0.61
N LYS A 232 19.20 -16.29 1.70
CA LYS A 232 17.90 -16.43 2.36
C LYS A 232 17.41 -15.10 2.92
N VAL A 233 18.26 -14.35 3.62
CA VAL A 233 17.92 -13.04 4.19
C VAL A 233 17.67 -12.04 3.07
N ILE A 234 18.52 -12.03 2.02
CA ILE A 234 18.32 -11.16 0.85
C ILE A 234 16.97 -11.46 0.19
N ARG A 235 16.65 -12.75 -0.02
CA ARG A 235 15.33 -13.16 -0.55
C ARG A 235 14.18 -12.65 0.31
N ASP A 236 14.29 -12.75 1.65
CA ASP A 236 13.26 -12.29 2.58
C ASP A 236 13.06 -10.77 2.49
N GLN A 237 14.15 -9.99 2.34
CA GLN A 237 14.09 -8.55 2.11
C GLN A 237 13.49 -8.22 0.75
N MET A 238 13.94 -8.88 -0.33
CA MET A 238 13.40 -8.67 -1.68
C MET A 238 11.91 -8.96 -1.73
N LEU A 239 11.46 -10.09 -1.18
CA LEU A 239 10.04 -10.43 -1.15
C LEU A 239 9.23 -9.44 -0.31
N THR A 240 9.78 -8.97 0.82
CA THR A 240 9.16 -7.94 1.65
C THR A 240 8.94 -6.66 0.86
N MET A 241 9.99 -6.17 0.17
CA MET A 241 9.91 -4.95 -0.62
C MET A 241 9.00 -5.10 -1.83
N LEU A 242 9.05 -6.25 -2.49
CA LEU A 242 8.17 -6.57 -3.62
C LEU A 242 6.70 -6.52 -3.20
N ILE A 243 6.30 -7.24 -2.15
CA ILE A 243 4.90 -7.28 -1.71
C ILE A 243 4.46 -5.92 -1.17
N ALA A 244 5.27 -5.30 -0.31
CA ALA A 244 4.92 -4.02 0.31
C ALA A 244 4.81 -2.89 -0.71
N GLY A 245 5.70 -2.81 -1.68
CA GLY A 245 5.68 -1.79 -2.73
C GLY A 245 4.59 -2.03 -3.77
N HIS A 246 4.49 -3.24 -4.29
CA HIS A 246 3.54 -3.58 -5.35
C HIS A 246 2.09 -3.42 -4.92
N ASP A 247 1.66 -4.06 -3.82
CA ASP A 247 0.24 -4.14 -3.47
C ASP A 247 -0.33 -2.81 -2.96
N THR A 248 0.49 -2.04 -2.24
CA THR A 248 0.09 -0.72 -1.72
C THR A 248 -0.01 0.35 -2.80
N SER A 249 0.95 0.39 -3.73
CA SER A 249 0.90 1.28 -4.90
C SER A 249 -0.27 0.94 -5.82
N THR A 250 -0.52 -0.34 -6.05
CA THR A 250 -1.70 -0.82 -6.80
C THR A 250 -2.99 -0.29 -6.20
N ALA A 251 -3.19 -0.47 -4.90
CA ALA A 251 -4.41 -0.03 -4.23
C ALA A 251 -4.58 1.49 -4.28
N LEU A 252 -3.49 2.25 -4.07
CA LEU A 252 -3.50 3.71 -4.14
C LEU A 252 -3.89 4.20 -5.53
N LEU A 253 -3.24 3.70 -6.58
CA LEU A 253 -3.52 4.07 -7.96
C LEU A 253 -4.97 3.75 -8.35
N ALA A 254 -5.42 2.52 -8.06
CA ALA A 254 -6.76 2.06 -8.41
C ALA A 254 -7.85 2.88 -7.68
N TRP A 255 -7.69 3.18 -6.38
CA TRP A 255 -8.64 4.03 -5.66
C TRP A 255 -8.62 5.46 -6.16
N THR A 256 -7.46 6.00 -6.53
CA THR A 256 -7.39 7.36 -7.08
C THR A 256 -8.12 7.45 -8.42
N PHE A 257 -7.96 6.46 -9.31
CA PHE A 257 -8.76 6.38 -10.54
C PHE A 257 -10.24 6.25 -10.25
N ALA A 258 -10.65 5.41 -9.30
CA ALA A 258 -12.05 5.26 -8.92
C ALA A 258 -12.66 6.58 -8.42
N LEU A 259 -11.94 7.31 -7.55
CA LEU A 259 -12.39 8.59 -7.02
C LEU A 259 -12.46 9.67 -8.09
N LEU A 260 -11.46 9.77 -8.95
CA LEU A 260 -11.50 10.70 -10.10
C LEU A 260 -12.63 10.36 -11.07
N GLY A 261 -12.89 9.07 -11.31
CA GLY A 261 -14.02 8.63 -12.13
C GLY A 261 -15.40 8.95 -11.55
N GLN A 262 -15.52 8.94 -10.22
CA GLN A 262 -16.75 9.31 -9.50
C GLN A 262 -16.94 10.82 -9.36
N HIS A 263 -15.88 11.63 -9.55
CA HIS A 263 -15.84 13.08 -9.41
C HIS A 263 -15.28 13.74 -10.66
N PRO A 264 -16.06 13.77 -11.78
CA PRO A 264 -15.58 14.24 -13.09
C PRO A 264 -15.15 15.72 -13.08
N GLU A 265 -15.73 16.54 -12.22
CA GLU A 265 -15.34 17.95 -12.04
C GLU A 265 -13.92 18.09 -11.49
N ILE A 266 -13.57 17.31 -10.47
CA ILE A 266 -12.21 17.29 -9.90
C ILE A 266 -11.23 16.66 -10.90
N HIS A 267 -11.64 15.58 -11.57
CA HIS A 267 -10.86 14.96 -12.65
C HIS A 267 -10.46 15.99 -13.70
N GLN A 268 -11.43 16.79 -14.20
CA GLN A 268 -11.16 17.81 -15.22
C GLN A 268 -10.22 18.91 -14.70
N GLN A 269 -10.35 19.32 -13.45
CA GLN A 269 -9.43 20.29 -12.83
C GLN A 269 -8.00 19.75 -12.77
N VAL A 270 -7.82 18.49 -12.36
CA VAL A 270 -6.49 17.82 -12.34
C VAL A 270 -5.89 17.76 -13.75
N VAL A 271 -6.68 17.37 -14.75
CA VAL A 271 -6.23 17.32 -16.14
C VAL A 271 -5.80 18.71 -16.63
N ASN A 272 -6.57 19.75 -16.32
CA ASN A 272 -6.26 21.14 -16.69
C ASN A 272 -4.96 21.64 -16.01
N GLU A 273 -4.66 21.16 -14.79
CA GLU A 273 -3.42 21.49 -14.10
C GLU A 273 -2.22 20.76 -14.76
N ILE A 274 -2.37 19.47 -15.07
CA ILE A 274 -1.36 18.67 -15.76
C ILE A 274 -1.01 19.25 -17.14
N ASP A 275 -1.99 19.77 -17.84
CA ASP A 275 -1.78 20.36 -19.18
C ASP A 275 -0.94 21.65 -19.15
N LYS A 276 -0.92 22.34 -18.02
CA LYS A 276 -0.16 23.59 -17.82
C LYS A 276 1.28 23.36 -17.39
N THR A 277 1.65 22.11 -17.06
CA THR A 277 3.01 21.81 -16.60
C THR A 277 3.68 20.74 -17.47
N ASN A 278 5.02 20.85 -17.57
CA ASN A 278 5.87 19.78 -18.09
C ASN A 278 6.48 18.93 -16.97
N ASP A 279 6.38 19.39 -15.72
CA ASP A 279 6.90 18.68 -14.55
C ASP A 279 5.80 17.80 -13.95
N LEU A 280 5.85 16.49 -14.29
CA LEU A 280 4.89 15.50 -13.80
C LEU A 280 4.99 15.25 -12.29
N GLU A 281 6.05 15.73 -11.64
CA GLU A 281 6.24 15.64 -10.19
C GLU A 281 5.62 16.82 -9.43
N ARG A 282 5.19 17.89 -10.13
CA ARG A 282 4.66 19.11 -9.52
C ARG A 282 3.26 19.43 -9.99
N VAL A 283 2.30 18.66 -9.49
CA VAL A 283 0.86 18.82 -9.75
C VAL A 283 0.13 18.92 -8.41
N PRO A 284 0.06 20.13 -7.80
CA PRO A 284 -0.46 20.33 -6.43
C PRO A 284 -1.86 19.79 -6.18
N LEU A 285 -2.79 19.97 -7.13
CA LEU A 285 -4.13 19.43 -6.98
C LEU A 285 -4.14 17.90 -7.00
N LEU A 286 -3.34 17.29 -7.87
CA LEU A 286 -3.18 15.83 -7.88
C LEU A 286 -2.56 15.32 -6.57
N ASP A 287 -1.61 16.06 -5.98
CA ASP A 287 -1.09 15.72 -4.65
C ASP A 287 -2.18 15.69 -3.59
N ASN A 288 -3.09 16.66 -3.63
CA ASN A 288 -4.23 16.71 -2.70
C ASN A 288 -5.21 15.56 -2.95
N VAL A 289 -5.45 15.21 -4.21
CA VAL A 289 -6.25 14.04 -4.62
C VAL A 289 -5.62 12.75 -4.08
N ILE A 290 -4.31 12.56 -4.23
CA ILE A 290 -3.58 11.39 -3.71
C ILE A 290 -3.69 11.32 -2.17
N LYS A 291 -3.49 12.43 -1.48
CA LYS A 291 -3.61 12.49 -0.02
C LYS A 291 -5.03 12.15 0.45
N GLU A 292 -6.04 12.66 -0.24
CA GLU A 292 -7.44 12.37 0.08
C GLU A 292 -7.82 10.91 -0.24
N SER A 293 -7.26 10.35 -1.32
CA SER A 293 -7.39 8.92 -1.64
C SER A 293 -6.80 8.05 -0.53
N LEU A 294 -5.60 8.39 -0.04
CA LEU A 294 -4.94 7.74 1.11
C LEU A 294 -5.73 7.90 2.41
N ARG A 295 -6.43 9.01 2.59
CA ARG A 295 -7.30 9.21 3.75
C ARG A 295 -8.53 8.30 3.68
N LEU A 296 -9.24 8.33 2.57
CA LEU A 296 -10.47 7.55 2.42
C LEU A 296 -10.21 6.06 2.28
N TYR A 297 -9.20 5.68 1.52
CA TYR A 297 -8.89 4.28 1.21
C TYR A 297 -7.41 3.98 1.44
N PRO A 298 -6.93 4.07 2.71
CA PRO A 298 -5.53 3.75 3.00
C PRO A 298 -5.26 2.29 2.64
N PRO A 299 -4.25 1.99 1.81
CA PRO A 299 -3.92 0.61 1.46
C PRO A 299 -3.76 -0.26 2.69
N ILE A 300 -2.97 0.18 3.66
CA ILE A 300 -2.93 -0.43 4.99
C ILE A 300 -3.97 0.25 5.87
N HIS A 301 -5.08 -0.41 6.05
CA HIS A 301 -6.26 0.11 6.75
C HIS A 301 -6.29 -0.22 8.24
N ILE A 302 -5.52 -1.23 8.66
CA ILE A 302 -5.35 -1.67 10.04
C ILE A 302 -3.89 -2.05 10.26
N GLY A 303 -3.26 -1.49 11.27
CA GLY A 303 -1.97 -1.97 11.73
C GLY A 303 -2.15 -3.01 12.84
N ASN A 304 -1.41 -4.11 12.75
CA ASN A 304 -1.45 -5.23 13.68
C ASN A 304 -0.20 -5.20 14.60
N ARG A 305 -0.41 -5.42 15.89
CA ARG A 305 0.67 -5.52 16.89
C ARG A 305 0.38 -6.66 17.87
N ARG A 306 1.43 -7.24 18.43
CA ARG A 306 1.36 -8.08 19.63
C ARG A 306 1.84 -7.26 20.82
N ILE A 307 1.14 -7.33 21.93
CA ILE A 307 1.48 -6.62 23.15
C ILE A 307 2.63 -7.34 23.86
N ALA A 308 3.78 -6.69 24.01
CA ALA A 308 4.94 -7.22 24.73
C ALA A 308 4.86 -6.96 26.24
N GLN A 309 4.23 -5.85 26.63
CA GLN A 309 4.00 -5.44 28.02
C GLN A 309 2.60 -4.82 28.11
N GLU A 310 1.92 -4.98 29.27
CA GLU A 310 0.58 -4.41 29.48
C GLU A 310 0.53 -2.94 29.04
N MET A 311 -0.51 -2.60 28.28
CA MET A 311 -0.81 -1.22 27.86
C MET A 311 -2.13 -0.77 28.45
N ASP A 312 -2.21 0.50 28.84
CA ASP A 312 -3.43 1.12 29.32
C ASP A 312 -3.95 2.17 28.33
N PHE A 313 -5.20 2.11 27.95
CA PHE A 313 -5.89 3.09 27.10
C PHE A 313 -7.05 3.70 27.91
N ASP A 314 -6.78 4.80 28.60
CA ASP A 314 -7.77 5.53 29.42
C ASP A 314 -8.49 4.63 30.44
N GLY A 315 -7.69 3.86 31.22
CA GLY A 315 -8.19 2.90 32.20
C GLY A 315 -8.60 1.55 31.64
N ASN A 316 -8.51 1.35 30.31
CA ASN A 316 -8.76 0.08 29.67
C ASN A 316 -7.44 -0.67 29.41
N LYS A 317 -7.15 -1.69 30.17
CA LYS A 317 -5.93 -2.46 30.10
C LYS A 317 -5.97 -3.53 29.03
N ILE A 318 -4.88 -3.61 28.25
CA ILE A 318 -4.63 -4.71 27.32
C ILE A 318 -3.47 -5.54 27.90
N PRO A 319 -3.72 -6.82 28.26
CA PRO A 319 -2.69 -7.69 28.80
C PRO A 319 -1.57 -7.99 27.80
N LYS A 320 -0.42 -8.44 28.34
CA LYS A 320 0.67 -8.99 27.54
C LYS A 320 0.17 -10.15 26.65
N ASP A 321 0.82 -10.32 25.50
CA ASP A 321 0.57 -11.36 24.48
C ASP A 321 -0.74 -11.22 23.69
N GLU A 322 -1.59 -10.26 24.07
CA GLU A 322 -2.81 -9.97 23.33
C GLU A 322 -2.51 -9.28 21.98
N ARG A 323 -3.47 -9.38 21.08
CA ARG A 323 -3.42 -8.75 19.75
C ARG A 323 -4.09 -7.38 19.78
N LEU A 324 -3.38 -6.37 19.29
CA LEU A 324 -3.85 -5.02 19.15
C LEU A 324 -3.95 -4.64 17.67
N PHE A 325 -5.09 -4.15 17.26
CA PHE A 325 -5.30 -3.46 15.99
C PHE A 325 -5.43 -1.96 16.23
N TYR A 326 -4.60 -1.15 15.59
CA TYR A 326 -4.87 0.28 15.46
C TYR A 326 -5.43 0.54 14.07
N SER A 327 -6.64 1.12 14.02
CA SER A 327 -7.35 1.29 12.76
C SER A 327 -7.05 2.64 12.13
N ILE A 328 -6.27 2.61 11.05
CA ILE A 328 -6.00 3.77 10.20
C ILE A 328 -7.29 4.21 9.52
N TYR A 329 -8.07 3.26 9.02
CA TYR A 329 -9.33 3.49 8.34
C TYR A 329 -10.35 4.25 9.20
N LEU A 330 -10.53 3.86 10.48
CA LEU A 330 -11.41 4.55 11.41
C LEU A 330 -10.85 5.92 11.81
N THR A 331 -9.53 6.01 12.07
CA THR A 331 -8.88 7.28 12.41
C THR A 331 -9.05 8.32 11.30
N HIS A 332 -8.90 7.91 10.05
CA HIS A 332 -9.06 8.80 8.90
C HIS A 332 -10.51 9.20 8.61
N ARG A 333 -11.47 8.60 9.31
CA ARG A 333 -12.91 8.87 9.19
C ARG A 333 -13.56 9.34 10.49
N ASP A 334 -12.75 9.71 11.46
CA ASP A 334 -13.22 10.26 12.73
C ASP A 334 -13.84 11.65 12.50
N GLU A 335 -15.15 11.76 12.65
CA GLU A 335 -15.93 12.97 12.41
C GLU A 335 -15.62 14.08 13.41
N ASN A 336 -15.01 13.76 14.56
CA ASN A 336 -14.50 14.75 15.51
C ASN A 336 -13.23 15.47 15.01
N VAL A 337 -12.57 14.95 13.99
CA VAL A 337 -11.32 15.46 13.42
C VAL A 337 -11.50 15.90 11.97
N TRP A 338 -12.26 15.14 11.20
CA TRP A 338 -12.41 15.33 9.77
C TRP A 338 -13.83 15.80 9.43
N GLU A 339 -13.98 17.06 9.11
CA GLU A 339 -15.24 17.61 8.62
C GLU A 339 -15.66 16.84 7.35
N ASN A 340 -16.94 16.45 7.25
CA ASN A 340 -17.45 15.62 6.15
C ASN A 340 -16.56 14.39 5.88
N ALA A 341 -16.25 13.65 6.95
CA ALA A 341 -15.24 12.59 6.96
C ALA A 341 -15.44 11.48 5.92
N GLN A 342 -16.66 11.27 5.42
CA GLN A 342 -16.97 10.26 4.41
C GLN A 342 -16.86 10.79 2.97
N SER A 343 -16.79 12.12 2.77
CA SER A 343 -16.77 12.75 1.46
C SER A 343 -15.35 12.86 0.90
N PHE A 344 -15.23 12.76 -0.42
CA PHE A 344 -14.00 13.04 -1.15
C PHE A 344 -13.85 14.54 -1.35
N CYS A 345 -12.90 15.15 -0.66
CA CYS A 345 -12.68 16.58 -0.63
C CYS A 345 -11.17 16.90 -0.59
N PRO A 346 -10.48 16.88 -1.76
CA PRO A 346 -9.04 17.15 -1.86
C PRO A 346 -8.63 18.51 -1.32
N GLU A 347 -9.52 19.50 -1.34
CA GLU A 347 -9.28 20.87 -0.89
C GLU A 347 -8.89 20.96 0.59
N ARG A 348 -9.23 19.96 1.41
CA ARG A 348 -8.80 19.89 2.82
C ARG A 348 -7.27 19.84 2.99
N PHE A 349 -6.55 19.45 1.94
CA PHE A 349 -5.08 19.44 1.91
C PHE A 349 -4.46 20.68 1.23
N SER A 350 -5.27 21.60 0.67
CA SER A 350 -4.80 22.78 -0.08
C SER A 350 -4.27 23.89 0.79
N SER A 351 -4.78 24.02 2.01
CA SER A 351 -4.54 25.18 2.88
C SER A 351 -3.22 25.15 3.66
N GLY A 352 -2.35 24.18 3.42
CA GLY A 352 -1.16 23.95 4.24
C GLY A 352 -1.45 23.54 5.68
N LYS A 353 -2.73 23.44 6.08
CA LYS A 353 -3.14 22.93 7.39
C LYS A 353 -2.76 21.46 7.49
N LYS A 354 -1.86 21.16 8.41
CA LYS A 354 -1.54 19.77 8.74
C LYS A 354 -2.68 19.18 9.58
N PRO A 355 -3.10 17.95 9.31
CA PRO A 355 -4.02 17.25 10.20
C PRO A 355 -3.48 17.20 11.62
N ALA A 356 -4.36 17.29 12.61
CA ALA A 356 -3.97 17.38 14.02
C ALA A 356 -3.25 16.09 14.48
N GLY A 357 -2.02 16.21 14.93
CA GLY A 357 -1.25 15.10 15.48
C GLY A 357 -1.16 13.89 14.53
N LEU A 358 -1.40 12.68 15.06
CA LEU A 358 -1.40 11.43 14.28
C LEU A 358 -2.82 11.02 13.82
N SER A 359 -3.65 11.99 13.44
CA SER A 359 -4.96 11.74 12.82
C SER A 359 -4.89 11.38 11.34
N TYR A 360 -3.74 11.62 10.69
CA TYR A 360 -3.45 11.23 9.31
C TYR A 360 -2.15 10.43 9.26
N VAL A 361 -2.28 9.12 9.13
CA VAL A 361 -1.16 8.17 9.25
C VAL A 361 -1.19 7.09 8.15
N PRO A 362 -1.35 7.46 6.87
CA PRO A 362 -1.44 6.45 5.79
C PRO A 362 -0.14 5.64 5.63
N PHE A 363 0.98 6.18 6.08
CA PHE A 363 2.31 5.55 6.08
C PHE A 363 2.76 5.12 7.48
N GLY A 364 1.84 5.07 8.46
CA GLY A 364 2.18 4.81 9.85
C GLY A 364 2.83 6.02 10.54
N GLY A 365 3.71 5.77 11.50
CA GLY A 365 4.37 6.82 12.28
C GLY A 365 5.49 6.29 13.17
N GLY A 366 6.25 7.22 13.77
CA GLY A 366 7.39 6.89 14.61
C GLY A 366 8.53 6.21 13.83
N PRO A 367 9.43 5.49 14.51
CA PRO A 367 10.57 4.82 13.87
C PRO A 367 10.19 3.75 12.86
N ARG A 368 8.96 3.27 12.90
CA ARG A 368 8.39 2.30 11.96
C ARG A 368 7.60 2.95 10.82
N VAL A 369 7.74 4.25 10.60
CA VAL A 369 7.15 4.93 9.43
C VAL A 369 7.60 4.24 8.15
N CYS A 370 6.70 4.14 7.17
CA CYS A 370 6.98 3.46 5.90
C CYS A 370 8.28 3.98 5.28
N ILE A 371 9.22 3.07 5.01
CA ILE A 371 10.52 3.40 4.39
C ILE A 371 10.34 3.88 2.95
N GLY A 372 9.29 3.38 2.23
CA GLY A 372 8.95 3.77 0.87
C GLY A 372 7.94 4.92 0.77
N ALA A 373 7.68 5.69 1.86
CA ALA A 373 6.64 6.72 1.84
C ALA A 373 6.83 7.78 0.76
N THR A 374 8.05 8.27 0.59
CA THR A 374 8.38 9.26 -0.45
C THR A 374 8.32 8.62 -1.84
N PHE A 375 8.89 7.43 -1.99
CA PHE A 375 8.87 6.67 -3.25
C PHE A 375 7.43 6.45 -3.74
N GLY A 376 6.54 5.89 -2.90
CA GLY A 376 5.17 5.59 -3.30
C GLY A 376 4.32 6.83 -3.60
N GLN A 377 4.59 7.97 -2.95
CA GLN A 377 3.94 9.24 -3.29
C GLN A 377 4.41 9.80 -4.65
N VAL A 378 5.70 9.71 -4.93
CA VAL A 378 6.26 10.13 -6.24
C VAL A 378 5.77 9.18 -7.32
N GLU A 379 5.82 7.87 -7.09
CA GLU A 379 5.29 6.85 -8.02
C GLU A 379 3.83 7.15 -8.39
N ALA A 380 2.96 7.32 -7.39
CA ALA A 380 1.56 7.62 -7.65
C ALA A 380 1.38 8.91 -8.47
N ARG A 381 2.11 9.96 -8.13
CA ARG A 381 2.05 11.24 -8.85
C ARG A 381 2.51 11.11 -10.29
N VAL A 382 3.66 10.51 -10.52
CA VAL A 382 4.26 10.34 -11.86
C VAL A 382 3.36 9.47 -12.75
N VAL A 383 2.93 8.30 -12.25
CA VAL A 383 2.07 7.38 -13.00
C VAL A 383 0.73 8.03 -13.36
N LEU A 384 0.06 8.66 -12.38
CA LEU A 384 -1.22 9.33 -12.63
C LEU A 384 -1.07 10.52 -13.57
N SER A 385 -0.06 11.39 -13.35
CA SER A 385 0.19 12.54 -14.24
C SER A 385 0.46 12.08 -15.68
N TYR A 386 1.30 11.05 -15.84
CA TYR A 386 1.62 10.50 -17.16
C TYR A 386 0.37 9.96 -17.87
N LEU A 387 -0.42 9.13 -17.19
CA LEU A 387 -1.62 8.52 -17.77
C LEU A 387 -2.69 9.56 -18.07
N LEU A 388 -2.96 10.50 -17.16
CA LEU A 388 -3.95 11.57 -17.35
C LEU A 388 -3.53 12.59 -18.44
N LYS A 389 -2.22 12.77 -18.65
CA LYS A 389 -1.71 13.58 -19.77
C LYS A 389 -1.91 12.88 -21.11
N LYS A 390 -1.77 11.54 -21.16
CA LYS A 390 -1.77 10.75 -22.41
C LYS A 390 -3.17 10.27 -22.80
N PHE A 391 -4.05 10.04 -21.84
CA PHE A 391 -5.36 9.44 -22.07
C PHE A 391 -6.49 10.25 -21.43
N MET A 392 -7.68 10.14 -22.06
CA MET A 392 -8.96 10.43 -21.44
C MET A 392 -9.50 9.15 -20.83
N PHE A 393 -10.09 9.25 -19.64
CA PHE A 393 -10.68 8.13 -18.92
C PHE A 393 -12.15 8.40 -18.66
N GLU A 394 -13.01 7.48 -19.08
CA GLU A 394 -14.44 7.47 -18.81
C GLU A 394 -14.76 6.30 -17.88
N PHE A 395 -15.29 6.60 -16.69
CA PHE A 395 -15.62 5.60 -15.68
C PHE A 395 -16.89 4.83 -16.05
N THR A 396 -16.81 3.49 -16.12
CA THR A 396 -17.90 2.66 -16.65
C THR A 396 -18.60 1.80 -15.60
N ASN A 397 -17.97 1.50 -14.46
CA ASN A 397 -18.58 0.70 -13.39
C ASN A 397 -18.84 1.51 -12.12
N HIS A 398 -20.09 1.91 -11.88
CA HIS A 398 -20.45 2.76 -10.74
C HIS A 398 -20.57 2.02 -9.38
N LYS A 399 -20.53 0.69 -9.36
CA LYS A 399 -20.67 -0.11 -8.14
C LYS A 399 -19.32 -0.66 -7.71
N ILE A 400 -18.57 0.16 -6.98
CA ILE A 400 -17.30 -0.24 -6.38
C ILE A 400 -17.44 -0.24 -4.85
N HIS A 401 -16.87 -1.24 -4.20
CA HIS A 401 -16.82 -1.34 -2.74
C HIS A 401 -15.41 -1.70 -2.26
N PRO A 402 -15.02 -1.25 -1.06
CA PRO A 402 -13.72 -1.58 -0.49
C PRO A 402 -13.69 -3.05 -0.04
N HIS A 403 -12.70 -3.77 -0.51
CA HIS A 403 -12.43 -5.15 -0.12
C HIS A 403 -11.18 -5.20 0.77
N MET A 404 -11.32 -5.80 1.95
CA MET A 404 -10.21 -6.04 2.89
C MET A 404 -9.43 -7.29 2.50
N GLY A 405 -8.40 -7.11 1.68
CA GLY A 405 -7.36 -8.09 1.42
C GLY A 405 -6.12 -7.86 2.29
N ALA A 406 -4.94 -8.14 1.76
CA ALA A 406 -3.67 -7.69 2.33
C ALA A 406 -3.64 -6.15 2.36
N THR A 407 -4.16 -5.54 1.31
CA THR A 407 -4.48 -4.11 1.22
C THR A 407 -5.98 -3.89 1.05
N LEU A 408 -6.40 -2.63 1.15
CA LEU A 408 -7.78 -2.21 0.89
C LEU A 408 -7.95 -1.91 -0.61
N GLU A 409 -8.55 -2.83 -1.35
CA GLU A 409 -8.71 -2.74 -2.80
C GLU A 409 -10.13 -2.37 -3.25
N PRO A 410 -10.30 -1.68 -4.40
CA PRO A 410 -11.62 -1.51 -5.02
C PRO A 410 -12.07 -2.81 -5.71
N ARG A 411 -13.27 -3.31 -5.38
CA ARG A 411 -13.84 -4.49 -6.03
C ARG A 411 -15.20 -4.17 -6.67
N PRO A 412 -15.53 -4.78 -7.80
CA PRO A 412 -14.85 -5.90 -8.49
C PRO A 412 -13.58 -5.49 -9.27
N GLY A 413 -13.31 -4.20 -9.43
CA GLY A 413 -12.21 -3.57 -10.16
C GLY A 413 -12.59 -2.14 -10.51
N VAL A 414 -11.77 -1.44 -11.30
CA VAL A 414 -11.99 -0.05 -11.71
C VAL A 414 -11.99 0.02 -13.24
N MET A 415 -13.17 -0.16 -13.82
CA MET A 415 -13.35 -0.22 -15.27
C MET A 415 -13.36 1.18 -15.88
N MET A 416 -12.36 1.48 -16.70
CA MET A 416 -12.21 2.75 -17.41
C MET A 416 -12.17 2.51 -18.91
N LYS A 417 -13.03 3.21 -19.65
CA LYS A 417 -12.88 3.30 -21.10
C LYS A 417 -11.80 4.33 -21.41
N VAL A 418 -10.79 3.92 -22.15
CA VAL A 418 -9.62 4.74 -22.47
C VAL A 418 -9.68 5.28 -23.89
N LYS A 419 -9.21 6.52 -24.07
CA LYS A 419 -9.04 7.14 -25.39
C LYS A 419 -7.78 8.01 -25.36
N ARG A 420 -6.90 7.85 -26.36
CA ARG A 420 -5.70 8.70 -26.47
C ARG A 420 -6.10 10.16 -26.66
N ARG A 421 -5.44 11.03 -25.93
CA ARG A 421 -5.62 12.48 -26.09
C ARG A 421 -4.84 12.94 -27.32
N LYS A 422 -5.49 13.75 -28.17
CA LYS A 422 -4.78 14.50 -29.20
C LYS A 422 -4.03 15.64 -28.50
N LEU A 423 -2.74 15.46 -28.25
CA LEU A 423 -1.90 16.53 -27.72
C LEU A 423 -1.89 17.66 -28.76
N SER A 424 -2.26 18.87 -28.37
CA SER A 424 -2.04 20.07 -29.18
C SER A 424 -0.54 20.23 -29.48
N VAL A 425 -0.19 20.60 -30.68
CA VAL A 425 1.14 20.53 -31.33
C VAL A 425 2.24 21.39 -30.67
N ASN A 426 2.37 21.42 -29.36
CA ASN A 426 3.51 22.07 -28.68
C ASN A 426 4.45 21.08 -27.96
N SER A 427 4.43 19.79 -28.31
CA SER A 427 5.17 18.72 -27.61
C SER A 427 6.47 18.28 -28.31
N ASN A 428 7.18 19.17 -28.97
CA ASN A 428 8.50 18.84 -29.60
C ASN A 428 9.65 18.62 -28.62
N GLN A 429 9.43 18.70 -27.29
CA GLN A 429 10.49 18.58 -26.29
C GLN A 429 10.72 17.17 -25.73
N TYR A 430 9.91 16.17 -26.06
CA TYR A 430 10.10 14.79 -25.55
C TYR A 430 10.91 13.87 -26.48
N LYS A 431 11.50 14.40 -27.57
CA LYS A 431 12.37 13.62 -28.50
C LYS A 431 13.82 13.52 -28.06
N GLU A 432 14.23 14.18 -27.00
CA GLU A 432 15.62 14.23 -26.57
C GLU A 432 15.97 13.37 -25.33
N ILE A 433 15.04 12.54 -24.87
CA ILE A 433 15.36 11.54 -23.84
C ILE A 433 15.26 10.16 -24.49
N LYS A 434 16.20 9.87 -25.36
CA LYS A 434 16.56 8.52 -25.82
C LYS A 434 17.99 8.22 -25.41
#